data_fc3690c274979a63ad76b22cafb4b569
#
_entry.id   fc3690c274979a63ad76b22cafb4b569
#
_cell.length_a   1.000
_cell.length_b   1.000
_cell.length_c   1.000
_cell.angle_alpha   90.00
_cell.angle_beta   90.00
_cell.angle_gamma   90.00
#
_symmetry.space_group_name_H-M   'P 1'
#
loop_
_entity.id
_entity.type
_entity.pdbx_description
1 polymer ?
#
loop_
_entity_poly.entity_id
_entity_poly.type
_entity_poly.pdbx_seq_one_letter_code
_entity_poly.pdbx_strand_id
1 'polypeptide(L)'
;NHVNRVGFFASSILVVLALASSMLFVVDQRQFGVVYALGQIKEVITEPGLNFKLPPPFQNVTYIDKRLLTMESADSEPMLTAEKQRVVIDWFVRWRITDPSQYIRNVGLDESAGANQLNRVVRNAFQEEINRRTVSELLSAKREALMADVKREVQEIVTAGNKPWGVEIVDVRITRVDYVEAITESVYRRMEAERKRVANELRSTGAAEGEKIRADADRQREVILANAYRDAQKVKGEGDAQAAQSFSEAFGRDPQFAQFYRSLDAYRASFNKKSDVMVLDPSSSDFFKSFRGNGSALGAAPAKK
;
A
#
# COMPACT_ATOMS: atom_id res chain seq x y z
N ASN A 1 30.87 82.20 44.71
CA ASN A 1 29.93 82.13 43.58
C ASN A 1 30.40 81.22 42.41
N HIS A 2 31.68 80.78 42.39
CA HIS A 2 32.18 79.89 41.31
C HIS A 2 31.71 78.44 41.41
N VAL A 3 31.51 77.90 42.63
CA VAL A 3 31.11 76.51 42.88
C VAL A 3 29.71 76.26 42.36
N ASN A 4 28.80 77.22 42.48
CA ASN A 4 27.41 77.05 41.93
C ASN A 4 27.39 77.09 40.42
N ARG A 5 28.28 77.76 39.74
CA ARG A 5 28.36 77.77 38.27
C ARG A 5 28.93 76.48 37.72
N VAL A 6 30.00 75.96 38.37
CA VAL A 6 30.55 74.63 37.97
C VAL A 6 29.53 73.51 38.19
N GLY A 7 28.81 73.51 39.31
CA GLY A 7 27.73 72.52 39.56
C GLY A 7 26.59 72.60 38.54
N PHE A 8 26.19 73.83 38.17
CA PHE A 8 25.14 74.02 37.14
C PHE A 8 25.61 73.54 35.75
N PHE A 9 26.89 73.83 35.38
CA PHE A 9 27.44 73.32 34.12
C PHE A 9 27.56 71.76 34.14
N ALA A 10 28.00 71.16 35.22
CA ALA A 10 28.06 69.71 35.37
C ALA A 10 26.73 69.07 35.29
N SER A 11 25.69 69.62 35.96
CA SER A 11 24.33 69.18 35.89
C SER A 11 23.74 69.30 34.49
N SER A 12 24.01 70.41 33.78
CA SER A 12 23.57 70.64 32.41
C SER A 12 24.18 69.62 31.44
N ILE A 13 25.50 69.36 31.57
CA ILE A 13 26.18 68.33 30.76
C ILE A 13 25.59 66.93 31.03
N LEU A 14 25.33 66.63 32.27
CA LEU A 14 24.73 65.31 32.63
C LEU A 14 23.33 65.16 32.06
N VAL A 15 22.48 66.16 32.08
CA VAL A 15 21.17 66.20 31.45
C VAL A 15 21.28 66.04 29.92
N VAL A 16 22.21 66.75 29.28
CA VAL A 16 22.44 66.61 27.83
C VAL A 16 22.90 65.20 27.47
N LEU A 17 23.80 64.60 28.25
CA LEU A 17 24.26 63.23 28.06
C LEU A 17 23.13 62.22 28.26
N ALA A 18 22.28 62.42 29.27
CA ALA A 18 21.12 61.57 29.49
C ALA A 18 20.11 61.66 28.34
N LEU A 19 19.86 62.86 27.84
CA LEU A 19 19.01 63.08 26.66
C LEU A 19 19.60 62.43 25.41
N ALA A 20 20.90 62.62 25.16
CA ALA A 20 21.62 62.00 24.04
C ALA A 20 21.59 60.47 24.11
N SER A 21 21.79 59.90 25.31
CA SER A 21 21.69 58.46 25.53
C SER A 21 20.26 57.93 25.28
N SER A 22 19.22 58.71 25.61
CA SER A 22 17.82 58.37 25.37
C SER A 22 17.41 58.42 23.88
N MET A 23 18.20 59.10 23.05
CA MET A 23 17.99 59.18 21.61
C MET A 23 18.56 57.99 20.84
N LEU A 24 19.43 57.23 21.44
CA LEU A 24 20.08 56.07 20.82
C LEU A 24 19.33 54.78 21.15
N PHE A 25 19.12 53.94 20.13
CA PHE A 25 18.65 52.59 20.33
C PHE A 25 19.28 51.60 19.33
N VAL A 26 19.34 50.35 19.71
CA VAL A 26 19.96 49.32 18.90
C VAL A 26 18.86 48.35 18.41
N VAL A 27 18.89 48.05 17.12
CA VAL A 27 18.04 47.01 16.52
C VAL A 27 18.87 45.76 16.32
N ASP A 28 18.40 44.65 16.89
CA ASP A 28 19.03 43.32 16.74
C ASP A 28 18.72 42.76 15.34
N GLN A 29 19.58 41.89 14.83
CA GLN A 29 19.36 41.14 13.57
C GLN A 29 18.10 40.26 13.59
N ARG A 30 17.59 39.91 14.78
CA ARG A 30 16.44 39.04 15.01
C ARG A 30 15.13 39.81 15.08
N GLN A 31 15.15 41.14 15.06
CA GLN A 31 14.02 42.01 15.31
C GLN A 31 13.93 43.13 14.29
N PHE A 32 12.69 43.56 14.04
CA PHE A 32 12.43 44.84 13.38
C PHE A 32 12.26 45.93 14.45
N GLY A 33 12.84 47.08 14.24
CA GLY A 33 12.58 48.25 15.08
C GLY A 33 11.50 49.11 14.44
N VAL A 34 10.39 49.30 15.15
CA VAL A 34 9.30 50.16 14.67
C VAL A 34 9.20 51.39 15.53
N VAL A 35 9.46 52.54 14.91
CA VAL A 35 9.41 53.85 15.57
C VAL A 35 8.03 54.45 15.45
N TYR A 36 7.42 54.74 16.58
CA TYR A 36 6.10 55.38 16.66
C TYR A 36 6.27 56.84 17.08
N ALA A 37 5.52 57.73 16.43
CA ALA A 37 5.37 59.11 16.83
C ALA A 37 3.88 59.40 17.01
N LEU A 38 3.47 59.80 18.20
CA LEU A 38 2.08 60.17 18.50
C LEU A 38 1.04 59.12 18.09
N GLY A 39 1.39 57.83 18.26
CA GLY A 39 0.49 56.71 17.92
C GLY A 39 0.49 56.30 16.45
N GLN A 40 1.27 56.91 15.60
CA GLN A 40 1.44 56.56 14.20
C GLN A 40 2.80 55.92 13.93
N ILE A 41 2.89 54.95 13.02
CA ILE A 41 4.16 54.40 12.55
C ILE A 41 4.85 55.45 11.71
N LYS A 42 6.01 55.88 12.16
CA LYS A 42 6.83 56.86 11.46
C LYS A 42 7.85 56.18 10.55
N GLU A 43 8.52 55.18 11.07
CA GLU A 43 9.58 54.48 10.38
C GLU A 43 9.69 53.03 10.84
N VAL A 44 10.04 52.14 9.93
CA VAL A 44 10.33 50.76 10.20
C VAL A 44 11.77 50.47 9.83
N ILE A 45 12.56 50.07 10.80
CA ILE A 45 13.98 49.80 10.65
C ILE A 45 14.14 48.29 10.51
N THR A 46 14.57 47.88 9.32
CA THR A 46 14.79 46.47 8.98
C THR A 46 16.24 46.05 9.08
N GLU A 47 17.15 47.04 9.04
CA GLU A 47 18.60 46.80 9.14
C GLU A 47 19.07 46.83 10.61
N PRO A 48 19.87 45.87 11.05
CA PRO A 48 20.42 45.85 12.38
C PRO A 48 21.48 46.97 12.53
N GLY A 49 21.49 47.58 13.68
CA GLY A 49 22.47 48.60 13.96
C GLY A 49 22.01 49.63 14.99
N LEU A 50 22.84 50.66 15.14
CA LEU A 50 22.56 51.79 16.00
C LEU A 50 21.74 52.84 15.23
N ASN A 51 20.58 53.17 15.77
CA ASN A 51 19.64 54.11 15.19
C ASN A 51 19.29 55.23 16.16
N PHE A 52 18.77 56.35 15.63
CA PHE A 52 18.40 57.52 16.39
C PHE A 52 16.89 57.68 16.42
N LYS A 53 16.39 58.09 17.59
CA LYS A 53 14.99 58.46 17.79
C LYS A 53 14.91 59.76 18.60
N LEU A 54 13.77 60.42 18.51
CA LEU A 54 13.51 61.53 19.42
C LEU A 54 13.23 61.00 20.83
N PRO A 55 13.64 61.75 21.88
CA PRO A 55 13.45 61.30 23.24
C PRO A 55 11.96 61.14 23.56
N PRO A 56 11.63 60.20 24.47
CA PRO A 56 10.26 60.09 24.97
C PRO A 56 9.80 61.43 25.59
N PRO A 57 8.52 61.84 25.41
CA PRO A 57 7.38 61.10 24.91
C PRO A 57 7.13 61.18 23.40
N PHE A 58 7.98 61.85 22.60
CA PHE A 58 7.73 62.13 21.20
C PHE A 58 7.82 60.88 20.32
N GLN A 59 8.77 60.00 20.57
CA GLN A 59 8.93 58.75 19.84
C GLN A 59 9.20 57.57 20.77
N ASN A 60 8.50 56.46 20.50
CA ASN A 60 8.73 55.19 21.15
C ASN A 60 9.12 54.14 20.11
N VAL A 61 9.90 53.16 20.51
CA VAL A 61 10.31 52.03 19.67
C VAL A 61 9.69 50.75 20.22
N THR A 62 9.10 50.00 19.32
CA THR A 62 8.61 48.64 19.63
C THR A 62 9.37 47.68 18.74
N TYR A 63 9.75 46.54 19.29
CA TYR A 63 10.48 45.50 18.58
C TYR A 63 9.50 44.38 18.19
N ILE A 64 9.61 43.90 16.94
CA ILE A 64 8.84 42.81 16.40
C ILE A 64 9.81 41.72 15.99
N ASP A 65 9.51 40.46 16.36
CA ASP A 65 10.35 39.33 16.04
C ASP A 65 10.35 39.03 14.53
N LYS A 66 11.56 38.91 13.95
CA LYS A 66 11.80 38.58 12.54
C LYS A 66 11.95 37.06 12.33
N ARG A 67 12.17 36.33 13.42
CA ARG A 67 12.41 34.90 13.36
C ARG A 67 11.14 34.13 12.92
N LEU A 68 11.38 32.87 12.61
CA LEU A 68 10.31 31.93 12.35
C LEU A 68 9.55 31.63 13.66
N LEU A 69 8.30 31.98 13.69
CA LEU A 69 7.39 31.74 14.80
C LEU A 69 6.65 30.42 14.58
N THR A 70 6.40 29.69 15.65
CA THR A 70 5.62 28.47 15.61
C THR A 70 4.35 28.69 16.42
N MET A 71 3.24 28.28 15.84
CA MET A 71 1.93 28.29 16.48
C MET A 71 1.37 26.86 16.41
N GLU A 72 0.90 26.38 17.54
CA GLU A 72 0.27 25.06 17.64
C GLU A 72 -1.24 25.21 17.83
N SER A 73 -1.99 24.16 17.49
CA SER A 73 -3.44 24.13 17.76
C SER A 73 -3.68 24.21 19.26
N ALA A 74 -4.36 25.27 19.70
CA ALA A 74 -4.60 25.52 21.11
C ALA A 74 -5.66 24.58 21.72
N ASP A 75 -6.63 24.16 20.91
CA ASP A 75 -7.75 23.34 21.33
C ASP A 75 -7.94 22.16 20.38
N SER A 76 -8.02 20.97 20.96
CA SER A 76 -8.35 19.74 20.23
C SER A 76 -9.85 19.69 19.91
N GLU A 77 -10.37 20.70 19.20
CA GLU A 77 -11.77 20.70 18.79
C GLU A 77 -12.03 19.64 17.71
N PRO A 78 -13.08 18.82 17.85
CA PRO A 78 -13.42 17.83 16.86
C PRO A 78 -13.89 18.47 15.56
N MET A 79 -13.28 18.07 14.45
CA MET A 79 -13.63 18.47 13.09
C MET A 79 -14.42 17.37 12.40
N LEU A 80 -15.35 17.75 11.51
CA LEU A 80 -16.19 16.81 10.78
C LEU A 80 -15.59 16.50 9.42
N THR A 81 -15.49 15.21 9.06
CA THR A 81 -15.04 14.76 7.74
C THR A 81 -16.21 14.63 6.75
N ALA A 82 -15.91 14.41 5.47
CA ALA A 82 -16.89 14.11 4.43
C ALA A 82 -17.81 12.92 4.79
N GLU A 83 -17.28 11.95 5.53
CA GLU A 83 -18.00 10.77 6.01
C GLU A 83 -18.81 11.04 7.28
N LYS A 84 -18.92 12.30 7.72
CA LYS A 84 -19.56 12.69 8.97
C LYS A 84 -18.94 12.08 10.23
N GLN A 85 -17.66 11.69 10.13
CA GLN A 85 -16.88 11.23 11.27
C GLN A 85 -16.23 12.43 11.96
N ARG A 86 -16.26 12.42 13.32
CA ARG A 86 -15.59 13.44 14.12
C ARG A 86 -14.16 13.02 14.40
N VAL A 87 -13.21 13.84 13.98
CA VAL A 87 -11.77 13.65 14.20
C VAL A 87 -11.20 14.84 14.93
N VAL A 88 -10.24 14.57 15.79
CA VAL A 88 -9.42 15.58 16.44
C VAL A 88 -8.11 15.64 15.72
N ILE A 89 -7.72 16.84 15.29
CA ILE A 89 -6.49 17.04 14.53
C ILE A 89 -5.63 18.08 15.23
N ASP A 90 -4.45 17.65 15.63
CA ASP A 90 -3.43 18.54 16.14
C ASP A 90 -2.53 18.97 14.99
N TRP A 91 -2.26 20.25 14.91
CA TRP A 91 -1.46 20.82 13.84
C TRP A 91 -0.56 21.93 14.39
N PHE A 92 0.51 22.23 13.64
CA PHE A 92 1.30 23.41 13.89
C PHE A 92 1.54 24.17 12.58
N VAL A 93 1.73 25.47 12.72
CA VAL A 93 2.04 26.38 11.61
C VAL A 93 3.32 27.13 11.93
N ARG A 94 4.22 27.17 10.98
CA ARG A 94 5.40 28.04 11.03
C ARG A 94 5.17 29.22 10.13
N TRP A 95 5.31 30.38 10.69
CA TRP A 95 5.09 31.64 10.00
C TRP A 95 6.11 32.69 10.41
N ARG A 96 6.25 33.71 9.62
CA ARG A 96 7.13 34.84 9.94
C ARG A 96 6.52 36.15 9.47
N ILE A 97 6.91 37.24 10.10
CA ILE A 97 6.52 38.58 9.72
C ILE A 97 7.51 39.06 8.65
N THR A 98 7.00 39.38 7.45
CA THR A 98 7.81 39.88 6.33
C THR A 98 7.69 41.39 6.19
N ASP A 99 6.52 41.96 6.44
CA ASP A 99 6.28 43.41 6.45
C ASP A 99 5.67 43.82 7.78
N PRO A 100 6.52 44.33 8.70
CA PRO A 100 6.06 44.77 10.03
C PRO A 100 5.13 45.98 9.96
N SER A 101 5.20 46.82 8.90
CA SER A 101 4.27 47.96 8.75
C SER A 101 2.84 47.52 8.48
N GLN A 102 2.67 46.52 7.60
CA GLN A 102 1.36 45.92 7.30
C GLN A 102 0.81 45.14 8.51
N TYR A 103 1.71 44.37 9.17
CA TYR A 103 1.36 43.60 10.33
C TYR A 103 0.77 44.47 11.44
N ILE A 104 1.45 45.53 11.80
CA ILE A 104 1.01 46.43 12.87
C ILE A 104 -0.31 47.13 12.52
N ARG A 105 -0.45 47.60 11.28
CA ARG A 105 -1.66 48.33 10.85
C ARG A 105 -2.90 47.44 10.81
N ASN A 106 -2.72 46.17 10.44
CA ASN A 106 -3.86 45.29 10.12
C ASN A 106 -4.10 44.22 11.21
N VAL A 107 -3.07 43.82 11.94
CA VAL A 107 -3.13 42.78 12.97
C VAL A 107 -2.95 43.36 14.38
N GLY A 108 -1.99 44.28 14.53
CA GLY A 108 -1.71 44.93 15.80
C GLY A 108 -0.26 44.81 16.24
N LEU A 109 0.06 45.40 17.42
CA LEU A 109 1.41 45.37 18.00
C LEU A 109 1.72 44.07 18.73
N ASP A 110 0.68 43.38 19.17
CA ASP A 110 0.83 42.21 20.02
C ASP A 110 0.92 40.96 19.15
N GLU A 111 2.05 40.27 19.29
CA GLU A 111 2.31 39.00 18.58
C GLU A 111 1.28 37.94 18.96
N SER A 112 0.85 37.91 20.23
CA SER A 112 -0.15 36.94 20.71
C SER A 112 -1.51 37.16 20.08
N ALA A 113 -1.91 38.42 19.86
CA ALA A 113 -3.14 38.76 19.16
C ALA A 113 -3.10 38.30 17.69
N GLY A 114 -1.95 38.49 17.02
CA GLY A 114 -1.71 38.02 15.68
C GLY A 114 -1.75 36.50 15.58
N ALA A 115 -1.10 35.79 16.48
CA ALA A 115 -1.12 34.34 16.56
C ALA A 115 -2.54 33.81 16.74
N ASN A 116 -3.34 34.41 17.65
CA ASN A 116 -4.73 34.02 17.89
C ASN A 116 -5.63 34.25 16.65
N GLN A 117 -5.39 35.35 15.94
CA GLN A 117 -6.13 35.62 14.70
C GLN A 117 -5.74 34.65 13.59
N LEU A 118 -4.47 34.36 13.45
CA LEU A 118 -3.96 33.36 12.50
C LEU A 118 -4.49 31.95 12.83
N ASN A 119 -4.55 31.60 14.12
CA ASN A 119 -5.11 30.33 14.56
C ASN A 119 -6.55 30.13 14.07
N ARG A 120 -7.39 31.16 14.17
CA ARG A 120 -8.78 31.09 13.66
C ARG A 120 -8.82 30.86 12.15
N VAL A 121 -7.97 31.55 11.40
CA VAL A 121 -7.91 31.41 9.93
C VAL A 121 -7.44 30.01 9.54
N VAL A 122 -6.38 29.52 10.16
CA VAL A 122 -5.82 28.17 9.91
C VAL A 122 -6.83 27.11 10.27
N ARG A 123 -7.49 27.22 11.43
CA ARG A 123 -8.52 26.28 11.86
C ARG A 123 -9.68 26.22 10.87
N ASN A 124 -10.15 27.36 10.37
CA ASN A 124 -11.22 27.41 9.39
C ASN A 124 -10.81 26.75 8.06
N ALA A 125 -9.60 27.01 7.59
CA ALA A 125 -9.06 26.37 6.39
C ALA A 125 -8.95 24.85 6.57
N PHE A 126 -8.46 24.38 7.71
CA PHE A 126 -8.45 22.94 8.03
C PHE A 126 -9.87 22.37 8.05
N GLN A 127 -10.82 23.04 8.69
CA GLN A 127 -12.21 22.59 8.76
C GLN A 127 -12.83 22.45 7.36
N GLU A 128 -12.58 23.42 6.47
CA GLU A 128 -13.10 23.40 5.11
C GLU A 128 -12.50 22.25 4.29
N GLU A 129 -11.19 22.08 4.33
CA GLU A 129 -10.49 21.02 3.62
C GLU A 129 -10.81 19.60 4.16
N ILE A 130 -10.97 19.46 5.48
CA ILE A 130 -11.33 18.20 6.12
C ILE A 130 -12.75 17.79 5.80
N ASN A 131 -13.68 18.75 5.73
CA ASN A 131 -15.07 18.48 5.36
C ASN A 131 -15.22 17.89 3.94
N ARG A 132 -14.24 18.09 3.09
CA ARG A 132 -14.21 17.58 1.70
C ARG A 132 -13.52 16.21 1.58
N ARG A 133 -12.83 15.74 2.62
CA ARG A 133 -11.96 14.56 2.58
C ARG A 133 -12.44 13.46 3.52
N THR A 134 -12.08 12.22 3.17
CA THR A 134 -12.34 11.06 4.01
C THR A 134 -11.24 10.87 5.05
N VAL A 135 -11.52 10.15 6.13
CA VAL A 135 -10.52 9.83 7.16
C VAL A 135 -9.36 9.02 6.58
N SER A 136 -9.64 8.12 5.64
CA SER A 136 -8.61 7.34 4.95
C SER A 136 -7.62 8.23 4.20
N GLU A 137 -8.09 9.32 3.61
CA GLU A 137 -7.23 10.30 2.91
C GLU A 137 -6.36 11.10 3.90
N LEU A 138 -6.90 11.42 5.07
CA LEU A 138 -6.14 12.09 6.14
C LEU A 138 -5.00 11.25 6.70
N LEU A 139 -5.14 9.91 6.70
CA LEU A 139 -4.15 8.97 7.21
C LEU A 139 -3.19 8.45 6.12
N SER A 140 -3.46 8.73 4.86
CA SER A 140 -2.66 8.27 3.71
C SER A 140 -1.64 9.30 3.24
N ALA A 141 -0.90 8.96 2.17
CA ALA A 141 0.02 9.88 1.48
C ALA A 141 -0.67 11.17 0.97
N LYS A 142 -1.99 11.18 0.78
CA LYS A 142 -2.77 12.36 0.41
C LYS A 142 -2.80 13.44 1.50
N ARG A 143 -2.34 13.13 2.72
CA ARG A 143 -2.17 14.11 3.80
C ARG A 143 -1.23 15.26 3.43
N GLU A 144 -0.20 15.00 2.62
CA GLU A 144 0.70 16.07 2.15
C GLU A 144 -0.01 17.06 1.22
N ALA A 145 -0.90 16.57 0.35
CA ALA A 145 -1.70 17.43 -0.49
C ALA A 145 -2.65 18.31 0.32
N LEU A 146 -3.28 17.76 1.35
CA LEU A 146 -4.10 18.53 2.28
C LEU A 146 -3.30 19.67 2.94
N MET A 147 -2.13 19.37 3.47
CA MET A 147 -1.28 20.39 4.12
C MET A 147 -0.86 21.49 3.14
N ALA A 148 -0.56 21.12 1.88
CA ALA A 148 -0.24 22.08 0.82
C ALA A 148 -1.43 22.97 0.46
N ASP A 149 -2.64 22.39 0.37
CA ASP A 149 -3.87 23.13 0.07
C ASP A 149 -4.22 24.09 1.21
N VAL A 150 -4.17 23.65 2.45
CA VAL A 150 -4.38 24.52 3.63
C VAL A 150 -3.34 25.64 3.67
N LYS A 151 -2.06 25.33 3.45
CA LYS A 151 -1.01 26.38 3.37
C LYS A 151 -1.33 27.41 2.32
N ARG A 152 -1.72 26.98 1.11
CA ARG A 152 -2.05 27.91 0.01
C ARG A 152 -3.26 28.78 0.36
N GLU A 153 -4.33 28.19 0.88
CA GLU A 153 -5.54 28.90 1.27
C GLU A 153 -5.27 29.94 2.36
N VAL A 154 -4.54 29.54 3.43
CA VAL A 154 -4.17 30.49 4.50
C VAL A 154 -3.27 31.60 3.95
N GLN A 155 -2.30 31.28 3.09
CA GLN A 155 -1.43 32.30 2.47
C GLN A 155 -2.24 33.27 1.60
N GLU A 156 -3.22 32.80 0.86
CA GLU A 156 -4.13 33.65 0.07
C GLU A 156 -4.93 34.59 0.98
N ILE A 157 -5.50 34.07 2.06
CA ILE A 157 -6.29 34.88 3.00
C ILE A 157 -5.44 35.98 3.63
N VAL A 158 -4.22 35.67 4.05
CA VAL A 158 -3.33 36.64 4.73
C VAL A 158 -2.68 37.64 3.75
N THR A 159 -2.65 37.33 2.45
CA THR A 159 -1.98 38.16 1.43
C THR A 159 -2.98 38.94 0.56
N ALA A 160 -4.07 38.31 0.14
CA ALA A 160 -4.99 38.82 -0.89
C ALA A 160 -6.16 39.64 -0.35
N GLY A 161 -6.36 39.71 0.97
CA GLY A 161 -7.45 40.50 1.54
C GLY A 161 -7.26 42.00 1.37
N ASN A 162 -8.36 42.77 1.58
CA ASN A 162 -8.30 44.25 1.62
C ASN A 162 -7.31 44.83 2.65
N LYS A 163 -6.84 43.97 3.56
CA LYS A 163 -5.88 44.29 4.61
C LYS A 163 -4.84 43.16 4.70
N PRO A 164 -3.81 43.17 3.85
CA PRO A 164 -2.76 42.15 3.93
C PRO A 164 -2.06 42.24 5.28
N TRP A 165 -1.74 41.08 5.86
CA TRP A 165 -1.18 41.00 7.21
C TRP A 165 0.34 41.17 7.25
N GLY A 166 1.00 41.14 6.11
CA GLY A 166 2.48 41.22 6.05
C GLY A 166 3.17 40.01 6.65
N VAL A 167 2.52 38.85 6.61
CA VAL A 167 3.05 37.58 7.11
C VAL A 167 3.18 36.57 5.98
N GLU A 168 4.15 35.68 6.13
CA GLU A 168 4.37 34.56 5.24
C GLU A 168 4.18 33.25 6.00
N ILE A 169 3.39 32.33 5.46
CA ILE A 169 3.22 30.98 5.99
C ILE A 169 4.30 30.11 5.39
N VAL A 170 5.26 29.70 6.21
CA VAL A 170 6.41 28.90 5.77
C VAL A 170 6.03 27.44 5.64
N ASP A 171 5.38 26.88 6.67
CA ASP A 171 5.00 25.48 6.71
C ASP A 171 3.73 25.26 7.52
N VAL A 172 2.93 24.27 7.11
CA VAL A 172 1.73 23.79 7.82
C VAL A 172 1.84 22.31 7.94
N ARG A 173 1.75 21.76 9.16
CA ARG A 173 1.89 20.34 9.42
C ARG A 173 0.83 19.84 10.37
N ILE A 174 0.33 18.64 10.08
CA ILE A 174 -0.51 17.86 10.98
C ILE A 174 0.39 16.97 11.83
N THR A 175 0.28 17.10 13.14
CA THR A 175 1.05 16.30 14.09
C THR A 175 0.34 15.00 14.42
N ARG A 176 -0.97 15.07 14.64
CA ARG A 176 -1.78 13.93 15.09
C ARG A 176 -3.19 14.01 14.52
N VAL A 177 -3.74 12.85 14.20
CA VAL A 177 -5.15 12.69 13.80
C VAL A 177 -5.73 11.57 14.65
N ASP A 178 -6.71 11.91 15.49
CA ASP A 178 -7.39 10.95 16.36
C ASP A 178 -8.90 10.99 16.13
N TYR A 179 -9.54 9.87 16.36
CA TYR A 179 -10.99 9.85 16.48
C TYR A 179 -11.43 10.36 17.85
N VAL A 180 -12.59 10.97 17.91
CA VAL A 180 -13.20 11.29 19.20
C VAL A 180 -13.47 9.98 19.96
N GLU A 181 -13.02 9.92 21.20
CA GLU A 181 -12.95 8.71 22.03
C GLU A 181 -14.26 7.89 22.07
N ALA A 182 -15.42 8.56 22.05
CA ALA A 182 -16.74 7.92 22.02
C ALA A 182 -17.04 7.08 20.77
N ILE A 183 -16.30 7.28 19.67
CA ILE A 183 -16.55 6.62 18.37
C ILE A 183 -15.39 5.64 18.02
N THR A 184 -14.26 5.79 18.67
CA THR A 184 -13.03 5.06 18.38
C THR A 184 -13.24 3.55 18.34
N GLU A 185 -13.89 2.98 19.35
CA GLU A 185 -14.14 1.55 19.45
C GLU A 185 -15.04 1.02 18.30
N SER A 186 -16.09 1.74 17.97
CA SER A 186 -17.01 1.34 16.89
C SER A 186 -16.35 1.40 15.50
N VAL A 187 -15.45 2.38 15.29
CA VAL A 187 -14.68 2.54 14.05
C VAL A 187 -13.66 1.43 13.92
N TYR A 188 -12.92 1.11 14.99
CA TYR A 188 -11.97 -0.01 14.97
C TYR A 188 -12.66 -1.34 14.68
N ARG A 189 -13.80 -1.62 15.31
CA ARG A 189 -14.61 -2.83 15.01
C ARG A 189 -15.06 -2.87 13.56
N ARG A 190 -15.47 -1.75 12.98
CA ARG A 190 -15.87 -1.66 11.57
C ARG A 190 -14.67 -1.92 10.65
N MET A 191 -13.53 -1.29 10.92
CA MET A 191 -12.30 -1.50 10.14
C MET A 191 -11.83 -2.96 10.22
N GLU A 192 -11.90 -3.56 11.40
CA GLU A 192 -11.57 -4.98 11.59
C GLU A 192 -12.53 -5.89 10.81
N ALA A 193 -13.83 -5.64 10.90
CA ALA A 193 -14.83 -6.39 10.15
C ALA A 193 -14.64 -6.26 8.63
N GLU A 194 -14.36 -5.06 8.13
CA GLU A 194 -14.07 -4.81 6.73
C GLU A 194 -12.80 -5.52 6.27
N ARG A 195 -11.74 -5.47 7.06
CA ARG A 195 -10.50 -6.21 6.75
C ARG A 195 -10.70 -7.72 6.74
N LYS A 196 -11.50 -8.25 7.68
CA LYS A 196 -11.88 -9.67 7.70
C LYS A 196 -12.71 -10.04 6.47
N ARG A 197 -13.66 -9.17 6.06
CA ARG A 197 -14.48 -9.39 4.86
C ARG A 197 -13.59 -9.50 3.61
N VAL A 198 -12.72 -8.53 3.38
CA VAL A 198 -11.78 -8.52 2.24
C VAL A 198 -10.86 -9.74 2.27
N ALA A 199 -10.32 -10.09 3.44
CA ALA A 199 -9.46 -11.26 3.58
C ALA A 199 -10.22 -12.56 3.27
N ASN A 200 -11.47 -12.69 3.71
CA ASN A 200 -12.29 -13.86 3.41
C ASN A 200 -12.68 -13.93 1.92
N GLU A 201 -12.99 -12.82 1.31
CA GLU A 201 -13.26 -12.71 -0.13
C GLU A 201 -12.04 -13.16 -0.95
N LEU A 202 -10.86 -12.65 -0.63
CA LEU A 202 -9.62 -13.07 -1.29
C LEU A 202 -9.29 -14.54 -1.09
N ARG A 203 -9.51 -15.09 0.13
CA ARG A 203 -9.33 -16.51 0.40
C ARG A 203 -10.32 -17.37 -0.38
N SER A 204 -11.59 -16.95 -0.43
CA SER A 204 -12.63 -17.68 -1.17
C SER A 204 -12.35 -17.66 -2.68
N THR A 205 -11.95 -16.52 -3.21
CA THR A 205 -11.57 -16.40 -4.62
C THR A 205 -10.34 -17.25 -4.93
N GLY A 206 -9.32 -17.19 -4.07
CA GLY A 206 -8.12 -18.01 -4.22
C GLY A 206 -8.40 -19.51 -4.12
N ALA A 207 -9.31 -19.93 -3.23
CA ALA A 207 -9.74 -21.32 -3.12
C ALA A 207 -10.51 -21.78 -4.37
N ALA A 208 -11.43 -20.95 -4.86
CA ALA A 208 -12.18 -21.24 -6.08
C ALA A 208 -11.30 -21.35 -7.33
N GLU A 209 -10.36 -20.44 -7.49
CA GLU A 209 -9.36 -20.50 -8.58
C GLU A 209 -8.45 -21.72 -8.44
N GLY A 210 -8.00 -22.03 -7.22
CA GLY A 210 -7.19 -23.22 -6.96
C GLY A 210 -7.95 -24.51 -7.29
N GLU A 211 -9.23 -24.61 -6.94
CA GLU A 211 -10.07 -25.76 -7.27
C GLU A 211 -10.32 -25.89 -8.77
N LYS A 212 -10.55 -24.77 -9.45
CA LYS A 212 -10.70 -24.74 -10.91
C LYS A 212 -9.45 -25.25 -11.62
N ILE A 213 -8.27 -24.79 -11.17
CA ILE A 213 -6.99 -25.24 -11.74
C ILE A 213 -6.79 -26.75 -11.50
N ARG A 214 -7.11 -27.26 -10.29
CA ARG A 214 -7.03 -28.70 -10.00
C ARG A 214 -7.97 -29.50 -10.88
N ALA A 215 -9.24 -29.09 -10.95
CA ALA A 215 -10.22 -29.76 -11.77
C ALA A 215 -9.84 -29.80 -13.26
N ASP A 216 -9.27 -28.71 -13.79
CA ASP A 216 -8.78 -28.69 -15.17
C ASP A 216 -7.55 -29.60 -15.37
N ALA A 217 -6.63 -29.60 -14.41
CA ALA A 217 -5.46 -30.49 -14.45
C ALA A 217 -5.88 -31.97 -14.34
N ASP A 218 -6.84 -32.31 -13.47
CA ASP A 218 -7.37 -33.68 -13.35
C ASP A 218 -8.10 -34.11 -14.63
N ARG A 219 -8.89 -33.23 -15.21
CA ARG A 219 -9.51 -33.46 -16.52
C ARG A 219 -8.47 -33.71 -17.62
N GLN A 220 -7.44 -32.90 -17.70
CA GLN A 220 -6.36 -33.07 -18.67
C GLN A 220 -5.61 -34.38 -18.46
N ARG A 221 -5.30 -34.72 -17.18
CA ARG A 221 -4.70 -36.00 -16.83
C ARG A 221 -5.54 -37.18 -17.29
N GLU A 222 -6.87 -37.17 -17.04
CA GLU A 222 -7.78 -38.21 -17.46
C GLU A 222 -7.82 -38.38 -18.98
N VAL A 223 -7.84 -37.27 -19.73
CA VAL A 223 -7.81 -37.29 -21.20
C VAL A 223 -6.50 -37.85 -21.71
N ILE A 224 -5.38 -37.47 -21.10
CA ILE A 224 -4.04 -37.99 -21.49
C ILE A 224 -3.96 -39.50 -21.24
N LEU A 225 -4.41 -39.97 -20.06
CA LEU A 225 -4.42 -41.40 -19.73
C LEU A 225 -5.34 -42.19 -20.64
N ALA A 226 -6.54 -41.68 -20.92
CA ALA A 226 -7.50 -42.34 -21.83
C ALA A 226 -6.91 -42.43 -23.26
N ASN A 227 -6.31 -41.40 -23.76
CA ASN A 227 -5.65 -41.41 -25.06
C ASN A 227 -4.47 -42.39 -25.11
N ALA A 228 -3.62 -42.38 -24.06
CA ALA A 228 -2.48 -43.30 -23.98
C ALA A 228 -2.97 -44.76 -23.92
N TYR A 229 -4.05 -45.05 -23.15
CA TYR A 229 -4.66 -46.37 -23.09
C TYR A 229 -5.24 -46.81 -24.44
N ARG A 230 -5.98 -45.92 -25.12
CA ARG A 230 -6.50 -46.16 -26.45
C ARG A 230 -5.39 -46.51 -27.44
N ASP A 231 -4.30 -45.70 -27.44
CA ASP A 231 -3.18 -45.88 -28.38
C ASP A 231 -2.41 -47.18 -28.06
N ALA A 232 -2.25 -47.51 -26.76
CA ALA A 232 -1.68 -48.79 -26.34
C ALA A 232 -2.52 -49.98 -26.79
N GLN A 233 -3.88 -49.89 -26.62
CA GLN A 233 -4.77 -50.95 -27.09
C GLN A 233 -4.78 -51.10 -28.60
N LYS A 234 -4.65 -50.00 -29.36
CA LYS A 234 -4.53 -50.03 -30.82
C LYS A 234 -3.28 -50.73 -31.23
N VAL A 235 -2.11 -50.34 -30.69
CA VAL A 235 -0.81 -51.00 -31.00
C VAL A 235 -0.84 -52.47 -30.63
N LYS A 236 -1.43 -52.79 -29.44
CA LYS A 236 -1.59 -54.19 -29.04
C LYS A 236 -2.51 -54.96 -30.01
N GLY A 237 -3.64 -54.39 -30.39
CA GLY A 237 -4.57 -55.04 -31.37
C GLY A 237 -3.94 -55.22 -32.76
N GLU A 238 -3.14 -54.25 -33.22
CA GLU A 238 -2.38 -54.38 -34.47
C GLU A 238 -1.33 -55.50 -34.37
N GLY A 239 -0.62 -55.57 -33.22
CA GLY A 239 0.36 -56.65 -32.98
C GLY A 239 -0.31 -58.03 -32.92
N ASP A 240 -1.43 -58.13 -32.18
CA ASP A 240 -2.21 -59.38 -32.08
C ASP A 240 -2.76 -59.81 -33.46
N ALA A 241 -3.21 -58.83 -34.28
CA ALA A 241 -3.68 -59.11 -35.66
C ALA A 241 -2.55 -59.63 -36.57
N GLN A 242 -1.36 -58.98 -36.51
CA GLN A 242 -0.21 -59.43 -37.27
C GLN A 242 0.27 -60.84 -36.83
N ALA A 243 0.27 -61.08 -35.51
CA ALA A 243 0.62 -62.38 -34.99
C ALA A 243 -0.39 -63.45 -35.45
N ALA A 244 -1.69 -63.15 -35.36
CA ALA A 244 -2.76 -64.06 -35.83
C ALA A 244 -2.66 -64.32 -37.30
N GLN A 245 -2.34 -63.30 -38.14
CA GLN A 245 -2.13 -63.48 -39.57
C GLN A 245 -0.93 -64.39 -39.84
N SER A 246 0.19 -64.13 -39.19
CA SER A 246 1.41 -64.93 -39.32
C SER A 246 1.19 -66.36 -38.90
N PHE A 247 0.47 -66.62 -37.82
CA PHE A 247 0.09 -67.95 -37.38
C PHE A 247 -0.88 -68.62 -38.38
N SER A 248 -1.86 -67.89 -38.89
CA SER A 248 -2.82 -68.40 -39.88
C SER A 248 -2.11 -68.83 -41.18
N GLU A 249 -1.21 -68.05 -41.66
CA GLU A 249 -0.41 -68.38 -42.85
C GLU A 249 0.51 -69.58 -42.61
N ALA A 250 1.18 -69.65 -41.45
CA ALA A 250 2.06 -70.76 -41.12
C ALA A 250 1.29 -72.08 -40.90
N PHE A 251 0.18 -72.03 -40.18
CA PHE A 251 -0.64 -73.21 -39.85
C PHE A 251 -1.52 -73.63 -41.03
N GLY A 252 -1.85 -72.75 -41.97
CA GLY A 252 -2.59 -73.09 -43.20
C GLY A 252 -1.79 -73.99 -44.11
N ARG A 253 -0.47 -74.07 -44.00
CA ARG A 253 0.41 -74.95 -44.79
C ARG A 253 0.29 -76.41 -44.37
N ASP A 254 0.09 -76.70 -43.05
CA ASP A 254 -0.09 -78.03 -42.52
C ASP A 254 -1.19 -78.03 -41.38
N PRO A 255 -2.44 -78.22 -41.71
CA PRO A 255 -3.52 -78.17 -40.72
C PRO A 255 -3.46 -79.28 -39.65
N GLN A 256 -2.84 -80.43 -39.95
CA GLN A 256 -2.76 -81.53 -38.98
C GLN A 256 -1.69 -81.20 -37.91
N PHE A 257 -0.56 -80.66 -38.32
CA PHE A 257 0.48 -80.17 -37.42
C PHE A 257 -0.04 -79.01 -36.56
N ALA A 258 -0.78 -78.10 -37.17
CA ALA A 258 -1.36 -76.95 -36.46
C ALA A 258 -2.32 -77.43 -35.33
N GLN A 259 -3.15 -78.41 -35.59
CA GLN A 259 -4.07 -78.99 -34.60
C GLN A 259 -3.35 -79.70 -33.45
N PHE A 260 -2.31 -80.42 -33.81
CA PHE A 260 -1.43 -81.06 -32.82
C PHE A 260 -0.69 -80.07 -31.97
N TYR A 261 -0.08 -79.01 -32.54
CA TYR A 261 0.59 -77.98 -31.80
C TYR A 261 -0.33 -77.21 -30.87
N ARG A 262 -1.53 -76.84 -31.32
CA ARG A 262 -2.55 -76.19 -30.46
C ARG A 262 -2.97 -77.08 -29.30
N SER A 263 -3.12 -78.35 -29.52
CA SER A 263 -3.50 -79.29 -28.45
C SER A 263 -2.39 -79.36 -27.38
N LEU A 264 -1.12 -79.36 -27.79
CA LEU A 264 0.03 -79.34 -26.89
C LEU A 264 0.12 -78.05 -26.10
N ASP A 265 -0.10 -76.91 -26.74
CA ASP A 265 -0.06 -75.59 -26.09
C ASP A 265 -1.23 -75.42 -25.12
N ALA A 266 -2.41 -75.85 -25.47
CA ALA A 266 -3.56 -75.89 -24.58
C ALA A 266 -3.31 -76.79 -23.34
N TYR A 267 -2.70 -77.92 -23.52
CA TYR A 267 -2.31 -78.78 -22.41
C TYR A 267 -1.26 -78.11 -21.50
N ARG A 268 -0.25 -77.48 -22.11
CA ARG A 268 0.77 -76.75 -21.36
C ARG A 268 0.22 -75.58 -20.58
N ALA A 269 -0.76 -74.86 -21.15
CA ALA A 269 -1.42 -73.74 -20.49
C ALA A 269 -2.38 -74.22 -19.37
N SER A 270 -3.03 -75.32 -19.53
CA SER A 270 -3.99 -75.89 -18.56
C SER A 270 -3.28 -76.51 -17.35
N PHE A 271 -2.06 -77.03 -17.49
CA PHE A 271 -1.32 -77.72 -16.46
C PHE A 271 -0.13 -76.90 -15.92
N ASN A 272 -0.43 -75.74 -15.40
CA ASN A 272 0.64 -74.82 -14.92
C ASN A 272 0.97 -74.98 -13.45
N LYS A 273 0.20 -75.76 -12.66
CA LYS A 273 0.41 -75.96 -11.23
C LYS A 273 0.79 -77.42 -10.95
N LYS A 274 1.76 -77.66 -10.03
CA LYS A 274 2.20 -78.99 -9.61
C LYS A 274 1.11 -79.87 -8.95
N SER A 275 -0.05 -79.28 -8.60
CA SER A 275 -1.19 -79.94 -7.96
C SER A 275 -2.27 -80.40 -8.95
N ASP A 276 -2.13 -80.05 -10.23
CA ASP A 276 -3.17 -80.39 -11.21
C ASP A 276 -3.11 -81.86 -11.56
N VAL A 277 -4.24 -82.56 -11.38
CA VAL A 277 -4.42 -83.99 -11.70
C VAL A 277 -5.27 -84.12 -12.95
N MET A 278 -4.70 -84.73 -13.96
CA MET A 278 -5.41 -85.00 -15.22
C MET A 278 -5.85 -86.44 -15.25
N VAL A 279 -7.15 -86.64 -15.38
CA VAL A 279 -7.74 -87.93 -15.68
C VAL A 279 -8.01 -88.01 -17.20
N LEU A 280 -7.20 -88.77 -17.89
CA LEU A 280 -7.31 -88.93 -19.33
C LEU A 280 -7.90 -90.32 -19.69
N ASP A 281 -8.93 -90.30 -20.48
CA ASP A 281 -9.34 -91.49 -21.20
C ASP A 281 -8.58 -91.54 -22.56
N PRO A 282 -7.71 -92.53 -22.73
CA PRO A 282 -6.88 -92.60 -23.96
C PRO A 282 -7.70 -92.85 -25.21
N SER A 283 -8.97 -93.26 -25.06
CA SER A 283 -9.87 -93.56 -26.18
C SER A 283 -10.62 -92.30 -26.70
N SER A 284 -10.83 -91.28 -25.86
CA SER A 284 -11.63 -90.12 -26.16
C SER A 284 -10.81 -88.80 -26.38
N SER A 285 -9.58 -88.78 -26.01
CA SER A 285 -8.72 -87.60 -26.16
C SER A 285 -8.17 -87.44 -27.55
N ASP A 286 -8.42 -86.28 -28.18
CA ASP A 286 -7.87 -85.89 -29.51
C ASP A 286 -6.37 -85.90 -29.58
N PHE A 287 -5.69 -85.67 -28.46
CA PHE A 287 -4.20 -85.73 -28.36
C PHE A 287 -3.74 -87.16 -28.63
N PHE A 288 -4.30 -88.16 -27.95
CA PHE A 288 -3.92 -89.55 -28.16
C PHE A 288 -4.42 -90.07 -29.52
N LYS A 289 -5.49 -89.55 -30.13
CA LYS A 289 -5.93 -89.87 -31.47
C LYS A 289 -4.85 -89.45 -32.50
N SER A 290 -4.25 -88.29 -32.35
CA SER A 290 -3.12 -87.79 -33.21
C SER A 290 -1.93 -88.72 -33.16
N PHE A 291 -1.62 -89.30 -31.98
CA PHE A 291 -0.52 -90.24 -31.84
C PHE A 291 -0.89 -91.66 -32.42
N ARG A 292 -2.14 -92.05 -32.45
CA ARG A 292 -2.60 -93.30 -33.03
C ARG A 292 -2.70 -93.28 -34.54
N GLY A 293 -3.01 -92.17 -35.12
CA GLY A 293 -3.23 -91.96 -36.53
C GLY A 293 -2.00 -92.18 -37.40
N ASN A 294 -0.78 -92.01 -36.89
CA ASN A 294 0.45 -92.19 -37.66
C ASN A 294 1.01 -93.64 -37.65
N GLY A 295 0.38 -94.58 -36.96
CA GLY A 295 0.85 -95.96 -36.90
C GLY A 295 0.32 -96.87 -38.02
N SER A 296 -0.62 -96.41 -38.87
CA SER A 296 -1.20 -97.23 -39.90
C SER A 296 -0.69 -97.01 -41.32
N ALA A 297 0.30 -96.23 -41.52
CA ALA A 297 0.88 -95.93 -42.87
C ALA A 297 2.18 -96.67 -43.19
N LEU A 298 2.63 -97.57 -42.29
CA LEU A 298 3.88 -98.37 -42.52
C LEU A 298 3.50 -99.88 -42.53
N GLY A 299 2.73 -100.34 -43.51
CA GLY A 299 2.45 -101.75 -43.60
C GLY A 299 1.46 -102.15 -44.65
N ALA A 300 1.67 -101.80 -45.88
CA ALA A 300 1.11 -102.59 -47.07
C ALA A 300 2.03 -102.41 -48.24
N ALA A 301 2.95 -103.36 -48.40
CA ALA A 301 3.64 -103.56 -49.67
C ALA A 301 2.69 -104.11 -50.64
N PRO A 302 2.68 -103.71 -51.95
CA PRO A 302 1.81 -104.25 -52.96
C PRO A 302 2.39 -105.58 -53.37
N ALA A 303 1.57 -106.63 -53.17
CA ALA A 303 1.80 -107.92 -53.83
C ALA A 303 1.36 -107.83 -55.32
N LYS A 304 2.33 -108.25 -56.17
CA LYS A 304 2.14 -108.42 -57.63
C LYS A 304 0.97 -109.33 -57.94
N LYS A 305 0.17 -108.90 -58.84
CA LYS A 305 -0.08 -109.42 -60.15
C LYS A 305 -0.77 -108.37 -61.03
#